data_851ca4efa4e3aabc6243a5a587b30973
#
_entry.id   851ca4efa4e3aabc6243a5a587b30973
#
_cell.length_a   1.000
_cell.length_b   1.000
_cell.length_c   1.000
_cell.angle_alpha   90.00
_cell.angle_beta   90.00
_cell.angle_gamma   90.00
#
_symmetry.space_group_name_H-M   'P 1'
#
loop_
_entity.id
_entity.type
_entity.pdbx_description
1 polymer ?
#
loop_
_entity_poly.entity_id
_entity_poly.type
_entity_poly.pdbx_seq_one_letter_code
_entity_poly.pdbx_strand_id
1 'polypeptide(L)'
;MLTGRHELDPTVPMLVAVYVSWTGLGILRRSVTGLMDAALTVEEQDALRRALEPHLVAPVQVHALRSRQAGVRRFVSMHVLVPGDWSVQRGHDLLERMEADIRRAIPNASVLTHLESLEDPASWEDVPLDRG
;
A
#
# COMPACT_ATOMS: atom_id res chain seq x y z
N MET A 1 -28.74 63.75 -6.03
CA MET A 1 -29.24 62.43 -6.41
C MET A 1 -28.17 61.76 -7.21
N LEU A 2 -27.34 60.90 -6.54
CA LEU A 2 -26.27 60.12 -7.14
C LEU A 2 -26.63 58.67 -6.94
N THR A 3 -27.38 58.12 -7.86
CA THR A 3 -27.58 56.69 -7.97
C THR A 3 -26.47 56.09 -8.83
N GLY A 4 -25.30 55.95 -8.22
CA GLY A 4 -24.24 55.08 -8.79
C GLY A 4 -24.70 53.64 -8.74
N ARG A 5 -25.30 53.16 -9.80
CA ARG A 5 -25.42 51.71 -10.02
C ARG A 5 -24.00 51.20 -10.32
N HIS A 6 -23.33 50.73 -9.29
CA HIS A 6 -22.24 49.81 -9.49
C HIS A 6 -22.87 48.55 -10.10
N GLU A 7 -22.86 48.48 -11.42
CA GLU A 7 -23.04 47.21 -12.11
C GLU A 7 -21.86 46.33 -11.63
N LEU A 8 -22.16 45.45 -10.72
CA LEU A 8 -21.20 44.46 -10.26
C LEU A 8 -20.74 43.68 -11.50
N ASP A 9 -19.52 43.95 -11.92
CA ASP A 9 -18.93 43.26 -13.05
C ASP A 9 -19.02 41.75 -12.83
N PRO A 10 -19.80 41.00 -13.62
CA PRO A 10 -20.04 39.57 -13.39
C PRO A 10 -18.78 38.74 -13.62
N THR A 11 -17.73 39.31 -14.16
CA THR A 11 -16.46 38.65 -14.40
C THR A 11 -15.75 38.24 -13.11
N VAL A 12 -15.76 39.09 -12.09
CA VAL A 12 -15.08 38.77 -10.80
C VAL A 12 -15.74 37.60 -10.08
N PRO A 13 -17.07 37.57 -9.86
CA PRO A 13 -17.72 36.39 -9.27
C PRO A 13 -17.53 35.11 -10.08
N MET A 14 -17.49 35.20 -11.41
CA MET A 14 -17.28 34.07 -12.28
C MET A 14 -15.86 33.51 -12.15
N LEU A 15 -14.84 34.35 -12.08
CA LEU A 15 -13.45 33.91 -11.83
C LEU A 15 -13.32 33.28 -10.46
N VAL A 16 -13.95 33.85 -9.43
CA VAL A 16 -13.96 33.26 -8.08
C VAL A 16 -14.65 31.89 -8.09
N ALA A 17 -15.78 31.75 -8.76
CA ALA A 17 -16.51 30.50 -8.87
C ALA A 17 -15.64 29.39 -9.56
N VAL A 18 -14.95 29.74 -10.64
CA VAL A 18 -14.03 28.83 -11.34
C VAL A 18 -12.87 28.43 -10.41
N TYR A 19 -12.27 29.38 -9.72
CA TYR A 19 -11.18 29.11 -8.78
C TYR A 19 -11.61 28.18 -7.63
N VAL A 20 -12.76 28.46 -7.01
CA VAL A 20 -13.31 27.63 -5.92
C VAL A 20 -13.66 26.24 -6.42
N SER A 21 -14.25 26.12 -7.62
CA SER A 21 -14.57 24.83 -8.23
C SER A 21 -13.30 24.01 -8.51
N TRP A 22 -12.27 24.64 -9.04
CA TRP A 22 -10.98 24.00 -9.32
C TRP A 22 -10.31 23.50 -8.05
N THR A 23 -10.23 24.36 -7.02
CA THR A 23 -9.65 23.97 -5.72
C THR A 23 -10.47 22.89 -5.02
N GLY A 24 -11.79 22.99 -5.05
CA GLY A 24 -12.70 21.99 -4.50
C GLY A 24 -12.53 20.62 -5.17
N LEU A 25 -12.43 20.59 -6.51
CA LEU A 25 -12.19 19.35 -7.25
C LEU A 25 -10.81 18.77 -6.93
N GLY A 26 -9.79 19.60 -6.71
CA GLY A 26 -8.47 19.18 -6.28
C GLY A 26 -8.47 18.51 -4.90
N ILE A 27 -9.21 19.07 -3.96
CA ILE A 27 -9.39 18.52 -2.61
C ILE A 27 -10.14 17.18 -2.69
N LEU A 28 -11.24 17.15 -3.45
CA LEU A 28 -12.04 15.94 -3.64
C LEU A 28 -11.21 14.78 -4.23
N ARG A 29 -10.44 15.06 -5.28
CA ARG A 29 -9.54 14.06 -5.88
C ARG A 29 -8.54 13.52 -4.88
N ARG A 30 -7.88 14.39 -4.10
CA ARG A 30 -6.90 13.95 -3.07
C ARG A 30 -7.57 13.12 -1.99
N SER A 31 -8.79 13.49 -1.58
CA SER A 31 -9.56 12.76 -0.57
C SER A 31 -9.93 11.37 -1.07
N VAL A 32 -10.44 11.26 -2.30
CA VAL A 32 -10.82 9.99 -2.91
C VAL A 32 -9.58 9.10 -3.12
N THR A 33 -8.49 9.66 -3.66
CA THR A 33 -7.24 8.89 -3.86
C THR A 33 -6.63 8.42 -2.53
N GLY A 34 -6.78 9.21 -1.46
CA GLY A 34 -6.32 8.82 -0.12
C GLY A 34 -7.17 7.73 0.55
N LEU A 35 -8.42 7.56 0.10
CA LEU A 35 -9.34 6.51 0.58
C LEU A 35 -9.29 5.24 -0.26
N MET A 36 -8.80 5.33 -1.50
CA MET A 36 -8.64 4.15 -2.35
C MET A 36 -7.29 3.49 -2.05
N ASP A 37 -7.31 2.18 -1.84
CA ASP A 37 -6.11 1.36 -1.74
C ASP A 37 -5.33 1.44 -3.06
N ALA A 38 -4.34 2.33 -3.12
CA ALA A 38 -3.44 2.44 -4.25
C ALA A 38 -2.34 1.38 -4.16
N ALA A 39 -1.85 0.91 -5.30
CA ALA A 39 -0.64 0.10 -5.33
C ALA A 39 0.56 0.94 -4.85
N LEU A 40 1.58 0.28 -4.33
CA LEU A 40 2.88 0.91 -4.08
C LEU A 40 3.44 1.51 -5.36
N THR A 41 4.25 2.58 -5.25
CA THR A 41 4.96 3.13 -6.41
C THR A 41 5.93 2.09 -7.00
N VAL A 42 6.36 2.29 -8.23
CA VAL A 42 7.31 1.38 -8.89
C VAL A 42 8.60 1.28 -8.09
N GLU A 43 9.08 2.42 -7.57
CA GLU A 43 10.29 2.50 -6.76
C GLU A 43 10.15 1.73 -5.44
N GLU A 44 8.97 1.82 -4.80
CA GLU A 44 8.67 1.09 -3.56
C GLU A 44 8.52 -0.41 -3.83
N GLN A 45 7.94 -0.81 -4.96
CA GLN A 45 7.86 -2.21 -5.37
C GLN A 45 9.24 -2.80 -5.63
N ASP A 46 10.12 -2.04 -6.27
CA ASP A 46 11.51 -2.46 -6.50
C ASP A 46 12.32 -2.52 -5.20
N ALA A 47 12.08 -1.58 -4.27
CA ALA A 47 12.67 -1.62 -2.93
C ALA A 47 12.21 -2.86 -2.14
N LEU A 48 10.92 -3.20 -2.21
CA LEU A 48 10.35 -4.41 -1.60
C LEU A 48 11.01 -5.68 -2.16
N ARG A 49 11.12 -5.75 -3.49
CA ARG A 49 11.75 -6.90 -4.17
C ARG A 49 13.20 -7.08 -3.74
N ARG A 50 13.99 -5.99 -3.72
CA ARG A 50 15.39 -6.03 -3.26
C ARG A 50 15.54 -6.40 -1.79
N ALA A 51 14.60 -5.97 -0.93
CA ALA A 51 14.62 -6.33 0.48
C ALA A 51 14.34 -7.82 0.72
N LEU A 52 13.51 -8.43 -0.12
CA LEU A 52 13.16 -9.85 -0.02
C LEU A 52 14.21 -10.79 -0.63
N GLU A 53 14.89 -10.35 -1.68
CA GLU A 53 15.82 -11.18 -2.47
C GLU A 53 16.85 -11.98 -1.63
N PRO A 54 17.52 -11.40 -0.60
CA PRO A 54 18.48 -12.12 0.23
C PRO A 54 17.88 -13.28 1.02
N HIS A 55 16.58 -13.26 1.25
CA HIS A 55 15.85 -14.26 2.03
C HIS A 55 15.25 -15.38 1.17
N LEU A 56 15.16 -15.16 -0.15
CA LEU A 56 14.56 -16.11 -1.11
C LEU A 56 15.60 -17.15 -1.57
N VAL A 57 16.30 -17.74 -0.60
CA VAL A 57 17.26 -18.81 -0.86
C VAL A 57 16.59 -20.14 -0.58
N ALA A 58 16.65 -21.07 -1.54
CA ALA A 58 16.03 -22.39 -1.39
C ALA A 58 16.40 -23.04 -0.03
N PRO A 59 15.43 -23.64 0.68
CA PRO A 59 14.07 -23.99 0.24
C PRO A 59 13.00 -22.93 0.51
N VAL A 60 13.33 -21.75 1.04
CA VAL A 60 12.37 -20.69 1.38
C VAL A 60 11.70 -20.14 0.13
N GLN A 61 10.38 -20.02 0.17
CA GLN A 61 9.59 -19.42 -0.90
C GLN A 61 8.63 -18.38 -0.33
N VAL A 62 8.20 -17.44 -1.17
CA VAL A 62 7.18 -16.42 -0.83
C VAL A 62 6.09 -16.46 -1.88
N HIS A 63 4.84 -16.49 -1.42
CA HIS A 63 3.69 -16.34 -2.28
C HIS A 63 2.65 -15.40 -1.66
N ALA A 64 1.53 -15.17 -2.37
CA ALA A 64 0.48 -14.25 -1.94
C ALA A 64 0.99 -12.87 -1.50
N LEU A 65 2.11 -12.40 -2.07
CA LEU A 65 2.65 -11.08 -1.79
C LEU A 65 1.66 -10.03 -2.28
N ARG A 66 1.13 -9.26 -1.33
CA ARG A 66 0.19 -8.17 -1.58
C ARG A 66 0.73 -6.91 -0.95
N SER A 67 0.56 -5.81 -1.64
CA SER A 67 0.96 -4.51 -1.13
C SER A 67 -0.07 -3.45 -1.49
N ARG A 68 -0.30 -2.52 -0.58
CA ARG A 68 -1.20 -1.39 -0.79
C ARG A 68 -0.72 -0.17 -0.01
N GLN A 69 -1.11 0.99 -0.48
CA GLN A 69 -0.88 2.27 0.19
C GLN A 69 -2.23 2.86 0.62
N ALA A 70 -2.31 3.28 1.87
CA ALA A 70 -3.43 4.06 2.41
C ALA A 70 -2.88 5.32 3.09
N GLY A 71 -3.01 6.46 2.44
CA GLY A 71 -2.42 7.72 2.89
C GLY A 71 -0.89 7.63 2.96
N VAL A 72 -0.34 7.85 4.16
CA VAL A 72 1.12 7.78 4.40
C VAL A 72 1.61 6.38 4.79
N ARG A 73 0.69 5.45 5.01
CA ARG A 73 1.01 4.07 5.43
C ARG A 73 1.11 3.15 4.22
N ARG A 74 2.08 2.25 4.27
CA ARG A 74 2.25 1.14 3.33
C ARG A 74 1.94 -0.15 4.06
N PHE A 75 1.15 -0.99 3.43
CA PHE A 75 0.82 -2.31 3.96
C PHE A 75 1.39 -3.36 3.02
N VAL A 76 2.12 -4.29 3.59
CA VAL A 76 2.70 -5.43 2.88
C VAL A 76 2.25 -6.68 3.61
N SER A 77 1.67 -7.63 2.90
CA SER A 77 1.35 -8.94 3.45
C SER A 77 1.89 -10.02 2.52
N MET A 78 2.37 -11.12 3.10
CA MET A 78 2.90 -12.24 2.34
C MET A 78 2.86 -13.52 3.16
N HIS A 79 2.83 -14.65 2.46
CA HIS A 79 3.02 -15.97 3.03
C HIS A 79 4.45 -16.43 2.74
N VAL A 80 5.10 -16.96 3.75
CA VAL A 80 6.47 -17.45 3.68
C VAL A 80 6.46 -18.95 3.94
N LEU A 81 6.81 -19.71 2.89
CA LEU A 81 6.84 -21.15 2.93
C LEU A 81 8.23 -21.64 3.32
N VAL A 82 8.27 -22.49 4.30
CA VAL A 82 9.49 -23.12 4.81
C VAL A 82 9.27 -24.63 4.96
N PRO A 83 10.34 -25.47 5.01
CA PRO A 83 10.19 -26.88 5.32
C PRO A 83 9.47 -27.12 6.63
N GLY A 84 8.56 -28.08 6.66
CA GLY A 84 7.74 -28.41 7.82
C GLY A 84 8.53 -28.97 9.03
N ASP A 85 9.78 -29.37 8.82
CA ASP A 85 10.70 -29.81 9.86
C ASP A 85 11.42 -28.66 10.59
N TRP A 86 11.21 -27.41 10.14
CA TRP A 86 11.77 -26.26 10.83
C TRP A 86 11.07 -26.04 12.17
N SER A 87 11.86 -25.69 13.18
CA SER A 87 11.27 -25.24 14.45
C SER A 87 10.54 -23.91 14.25
N VAL A 88 9.48 -23.68 15.06
CA VAL A 88 8.77 -22.41 15.11
C VAL A 88 9.72 -21.24 15.33
N GLN A 89 10.74 -21.42 16.20
CA GLN A 89 11.74 -20.40 16.48
C GLN A 89 12.53 -20.02 15.22
N ARG A 90 12.96 -21.01 14.43
CA ARG A 90 13.72 -20.77 13.19
C ARG A 90 12.88 -20.01 12.16
N GLY A 91 11.63 -20.42 12.01
CA GLY A 91 10.68 -19.71 11.13
C GLY A 91 10.45 -18.28 11.57
N HIS A 92 10.18 -18.08 12.85
CA HIS A 92 9.98 -16.76 13.45
C HIS A 92 11.20 -15.83 13.23
N ASP A 93 12.40 -16.32 13.50
CA ASP A 93 13.64 -15.53 13.30
C ASP A 93 13.84 -15.13 11.83
N LEU A 94 13.41 -15.96 10.88
CA LEU A 94 13.40 -15.59 9.46
C LEU A 94 12.43 -14.46 9.19
N LEU A 95 11.17 -14.58 9.66
CA LEU A 95 10.14 -13.56 9.45
C LEU A 95 10.57 -12.21 10.04
N GLU A 96 11.10 -12.18 11.25
CA GLU A 96 11.58 -10.96 11.91
C GLU A 96 12.66 -10.25 11.06
N ARG A 97 13.60 -10.99 10.48
CA ARG A 97 14.62 -10.41 9.59
C ARG A 97 14.00 -9.85 8.30
N MET A 98 13.12 -10.61 7.65
CA MET A 98 12.43 -10.16 6.44
C MET A 98 11.63 -8.89 6.69
N GLU A 99 10.84 -8.86 7.76
CA GLU A 99 10.05 -7.71 8.15
C GLU A 99 10.91 -6.47 8.49
N ALA A 100 12.04 -6.68 9.19
CA ALA A 100 12.96 -5.60 9.52
C ALA A 100 13.59 -4.99 8.25
N ASP A 101 13.95 -5.82 7.27
CA ASP A 101 14.52 -5.35 6.01
C ASP A 101 13.49 -4.61 5.16
N ILE A 102 12.24 -5.09 5.11
CA ILE A 102 11.15 -4.38 4.43
C ILE A 102 10.88 -3.03 5.11
N ARG A 103 10.77 -2.98 6.44
CA ARG A 103 10.54 -1.71 7.18
C ARG A 103 11.69 -0.72 6.98
N ARG A 104 12.92 -1.21 6.79
CA ARG A 104 14.08 -0.37 6.49
C ARG A 104 14.04 0.18 5.07
N ALA A 105 13.58 -0.64 4.11
CA ALA A 105 13.50 -0.27 2.69
C ALA A 105 12.30 0.64 2.37
N ILE A 106 11.19 0.47 3.10
CA ILE A 106 9.93 1.19 2.86
C ILE A 106 9.50 1.92 4.12
N PRO A 107 9.63 3.25 4.18
CA PRO A 107 9.19 4.05 5.33
C PRO A 107 7.69 3.89 5.60
N ASN A 108 7.31 3.83 6.87
CA ASN A 108 5.93 3.66 7.34
C ASN A 108 5.26 2.35 6.87
N ALA A 109 6.06 1.32 6.58
CA ALA A 109 5.53 0.00 6.24
C ALA A 109 4.99 -0.74 7.48
N SER A 110 3.76 -1.23 7.36
CA SER A 110 3.18 -2.24 8.23
C SER A 110 3.28 -3.57 7.49
N VAL A 111 4.05 -4.50 8.03
CA VAL A 111 4.30 -5.79 7.40
C VAL A 111 3.59 -6.87 8.19
N LEU A 112 2.86 -7.73 7.49
CA LEU A 112 2.20 -8.92 8.03
C LEU A 112 2.73 -10.13 7.28
N THR A 113 3.32 -11.06 8.01
CA THR A 113 3.83 -12.31 7.47
C THR A 113 3.06 -13.50 8.04
N HIS A 114 2.85 -14.50 7.21
CA HIS A 114 2.28 -15.77 7.61
C HIS A 114 3.25 -16.90 7.25
N LEU A 115 3.65 -17.68 8.25
CA LEU A 115 4.55 -18.82 8.06
C LEU A 115 3.73 -20.05 7.69
N GLU A 116 4.12 -20.74 6.63
CA GLU A 116 3.43 -21.92 6.12
C GLU A 116 4.43 -23.03 5.80
N SER A 117 3.95 -24.29 5.80
CA SER A 117 4.75 -25.46 5.40
C SER A 117 4.72 -25.64 3.89
N LEU A 118 5.90 -25.88 3.30
CA LEU A 118 6.03 -26.21 1.87
C LEU A 118 5.30 -27.50 1.48
N GLU A 119 5.22 -28.44 2.42
CA GLU A 119 4.67 -29.77 2.21
C GLU A 119 3.16 -29.83 2.42
N ASP A 120 2.57 -28.81 3.03
CA ASP A 120 1.12 -28.77 3.28
C ASP A 120 0.38 -28.31 2.01
N PRO A 121 -0.51 -29.14 1.43
CA PRO A 121 -1.32 -28.73 0.29
C PRO A 121 -2.17 -27.48 0.56
N ALA A 122 -2.63 -27.29 1.81
CA ALA A 122 -3.42 -26.12 2.19
C ALA A 122 -2.65 -24.80 2.04
N SER A 123 -1.32 -24.83 2.15
CA SER A 123 -0.46 -23.66 1.92
C SER A 123 -0.48 -23.14 0.48
N TRP A 124 -0.92 -23.97 -0.48
CA TRP A 124 -0.98 -23.63 -1.90
C TRP A 124 -2.39 -23.28 -2.38
N GLU A 125 -3.39 -23.46 -1.53
CA GLU A 125 -4.76 -23.06 -1.79
C GLU A 125 -4.94 -21.58 -1.45
N ASP A 126 -4.60 -20.70 -2.40
CA ASP A 126 -4.96 -19.27 -2.29
C ASP A 126 -6.49 -19.17 -2.25
N VAL A 127 -7.05 -18.95 -1.07
CA VAL A 127 -8.47 -18.64 -0.93
C VAL A 127 -8.71 -17.28 -1.58
N PRO A 128 -9.45 -17.21 -2.71
CA PRO A 128 -9.84 -15.93 -3.27
C PRO A 128 -10.63 -15.19 -2.19
N LEU A 129 -10.21 -13.99 -1.82
CA LEU A 129 -11.05 -13.13 -1.00
C LEU A 129 -12.26 -12.74 -1.86
N ASP A 130 -13.29 -13.59 -1.84
CA ASP A 130 -14.60 -13.26 -2.38
C ASP A 130 -15.08 -12.01 -1.64
N ARG A 131 -15.14 -10.93 -2.38
CA ARG A 131 -15.79 -9.71 -1.90
C ARG A 131 -17.29 -9.96 -2.05
N GLY A 132 -17.91 -10.35 -0.93
CA GLY A 132 -19.36 -10.30 -0.81
C GLY A 132 -19.87 -8.86 -0.91
#